data_3f8c1d2a9aa9646aa4b9a6c748e22f0e
#
_entry.id   3f8c1d2a9aa9646aa4b9a6c748e22f0e
#
_cell.length_a   1.000
_cell.length_b   1.000
_cell.length_c   1.000
_cell.angle_alpha   90.00
_cell.angle_beta   90.00
_cell.angle_gamma   90.00
#
_symmetry.space_group_name_H-M   'P 1'
#
loop_
_entity.id
_entity.type
_entity.pdbx_description
1 polymer ?
#
loop_
_entity_poly.entity_id
_entity_poly.type
_entity_poly.pdbx_seq_one_letter_code
_entity_poly.pdbx_strand_id
1 'polypeptide(L)'
;GAPSRGNAHILPSGRNFFSLDPQTMPTPTGWREGVELADQLLRGYAEAHPDQPWPRTVGVVVWGTPNMRSGGADIAEILYLMGVRPVWESSGLVSGLQIIEPCELGRPRIDVSPRISSLFRDAFPNLVEMVDRAVRMVAALPEPDDDNMLRAHVEADVAEMTARGIDVEQARRRATLRVFGCPPGGYGAGVEELIETKAWQDKADLGRAYIAASSHAYGEGVLGQVETERFTASLKRMDVTVKNEDTREYDMLSCTDFYNYYGGLIAAATTVRGEAPMSLVGDSSDPTRIATRTTTEEARLILRSRILNPSWIEGLQRHGYKGAGDLSAVLDILIGWDATADVVDDGLWERVARRYALDPAMQEWFRQVNPHALHNIVDKLLDAAQRHVWEANPSTVEELENTYADIEGTIEEVSDDPAIAPNTRVGAPPQNPAGGLDLSELGLI
;
A
#
# COMPACT_ATOMS: atom_id res chain seq x y z
N GLY A 1 0.84 -9.48 17.95
CA GLY A 1 -0.50 -9.06 18.38
C GLY A 1 -0.48 -7.58 18.74
N ALA A 2 -1.64 -6.94 18.68
CA ALA A 2 -1.82 -5.56 19.11
C ALA A 2 -2.50 -5.57 20.50
N PRO A 3 -1.78 -5.64 21.60
CA PRO A 3 -2.35 -5.80 22.94
C PRO A 3 -3.24 -4.62 23.35
N SER A 4 -3.04 -3.45 22.72
CA SER A 4 -3.87 -2.27 22.92
C SER A 4 -5.24 -2.34 22.23
N ARG A 5 -5.44 -3.28 21.29
CA ARG A 5 -6.67 -3.46 20.51
C ARG A 5 -7.44 -4.72 20.85
N GLY A 6 -6.84 -5.62 21.60
CA GLY A 6 -7.41 -6.90 21.95
C GLY A 6 -8.18 -6.88 23.28
N ASN A 7 -9.09 -7.84 23.46
CA ASN A 7 -9.67 -8.13 24.75
C ASN A 7 -8.60 -8.65 25.72
N ALA A 8 -8.72 -8.34 27.02
CA ALA A 8 -7.79 -8.84 28.05
C ALA A 8 -7.66 -10.39 28.07
N HIS A 9 -8.64 -11.11 27.52
CA HIS A 9 -8.62 -12.56 27.36
C HIS A 9 -7.54 -13.09 26.40
N ILE A 10 -6.95 -12.24 25.58
CA ILE A 10 -5.87 -12.60 24.67
C ILE A 10 -4.48 -12.52 25.30
N LEU A 11 -4.37 -12.08 26.53
CA LEU A 11 -3.12 -12.09 27.27
C LEU A 11 -2.89 -13.45 27.98
N PRO A 12 -1.67 -14.01 27.98
CA PRO A 12 -0.44 -13.49 27.35
C PRO A 12 -0.45 -13.60 25.83
N SER A 13 0.18 -12.65 25.17
CA SER A 13 0.07 -12.37 23.72
C SER A 13 0.50 -13.50 22.76
N GLY A 14 1.14 -14.54 23.22
CA GLY A 14 1.56 -15.70 22.41
C GLY A 14 0.42 -16.53 21.79
N ARG A 15 -0.83 -16.30 22.22
CA ARG A 15 -2.02 -17.00 21.69
C ARG A 15 -2.70 -16.26 20.52
N ASN A 16 -2.27 -15.06 20.19
CA ASN A 16 -3.06 -14.12 19.38
C ASN A 16 -3.02 -14.35 17.88
N PHE A 17 -2.04 -15.07 17.37
CA PHE A 17 -1.92 -15.28 15.93
C PHE A 17 -3.01 -16.19 15.36
N PHE A 18 -3.63 -17.02 16.20
CA PHE A 18 -4.62 -18.01 15.80
C PHE A 18 -6.02 -17.79 16.41
N SER A 19 -6.25 -16.65 17.07
CA SER A 19 -7.50 -16.42 17.80
C SER A 19 -8.52 -15.57 17.05
N LEU A 20 -8.21 -15.08 15.85
CA LEU A 20 -9.17 -14.35 15.03
C LEU A 20 -9.82 -15.32 14.04
N ASP A 21 -11.11 -15.58 14.24
CA ASP A 21 -11.93 -16.31 13.28
C ASP A 21 -12.33 -15.37 12.13
N PRO A 22 -11.90 -15.64 10.87
CA PRO A 22 -12.28 -14.83 9.72
C PRO A 22 -13.79 -14.69 9.52
N GLN A 23 -14.59 -15.63 10.05
CA GLN A 23 -16.05 -15.59 9.95
C GLN A 23 -16.70 -14.54 10.88
N THR A 24 -15.94 -14.01 11.84
CA THR A 24 -16.40 -12.92 12.73
C THR A 24 -16.11 -11.53 12.15
N MET A 25 -15.40 -11.45 11.01
CA MET A 25 -14.97 -10.18 10.42
C MET A 25 -15.97 -9.69 9.36
N PRO A 26 -16.21 -8.36 9.31
CA PRO A 26 -15.76 -7.35 10.27
C PRO A 26 -16.39 -7.54 11.63
N THR A 27 -15.59 -7.43 12.68
CA THR A 27 -16.14 -7.45 14.06
C THR A 27 -16.95 -6.18 14.34
N PRO A 28 -17.84 -6.15 15.36
CA PRO A 28 -18.54 -4.91 15.72
C PRO A 28 -17.60 -3.74 16.05
N THR A 29 -16.39 -4.01 16.55
CA THR A 29 -15.37 -2.98 16.78
C THR A 29 -14.72 -2.53 15.47
N GLY A 30 -14.32 -3.48 14.63
CA GLY A 30 -13.78 -3.18 13.29
C GLY A 30 -14.80 -2.43 12.42
N TRP A 31 -16.10 -2.75 12.57
CA TRP A 31 -17.17 -2.00 11.89
C TRP A 31 -17.19 -0.53 12.29
N ARG A 32 -17.17 -0.21 13.60
CA ARG A 32 -17.17 1.18 14.08
C ARG A 32 -15.93 1.94 13.60
N GLU A 33 -14.77 1.28 13.62
CA GLU A 33 -13.50 1.83 13.15
C GLU A 33 -13.56 2.12 11.64
N GLY A 34 -14.05 1.17 10.83
CA GLY A 34 -14.18 1.34 9.38
C GLY A 34 -15.21 2.41 8.98
N VAL A 35 -16.32 2.54 9.71
CA VAL A 35 -17.28 3.63 9.52
C VAL A 35 -16.63 4.99 9.76
N GLU A 36 -15.87 5.15 10.84
CA GLU A 36 -15.20 6.42 11.13
C GLU A 36 -14.10 6.72 10.11
N LEU A 37 -13.35 5.71 9.62
CA LEU A 37 -12.37 5.88 8.53
C LEU A 37 -13.05 6.39 7.26
N ALA A 38 -14.17 5.78 6.86
CA ALA A 38 -14.94 6.23 5.70
C ALA A 38 -15.48 7.66 5.89
N ASP A 39 -16.02 7.99 7.05
CA ASP A 39 -16.55 9.33 7.32
C ASP A 39 -15.45 10.39 7.32
N GLN A 40 -14.25 10.08 7.83
CA GLN A 40 -13.09 10.99 7.75
C GLN A 40 -12.61 11.17 6.29
N LEU A 41 -12.53 10.09 5.51
CA LEU A 41 -12.20 10.13 4.09
C LEU A 41 -13.18 11.03 3.33
N LEU A 42 -14.49 10.81 3.51
CA LEU A 42 -15.53 11.58 2.82
C LEU A 42 -15.54 13.05 3.23
N ARG A 43 -15.30 13.36 4.50
CA ARG A 43 -15.14 14.76 4.96
C ARG A 43 -13.94 15.44 4.30
N GLY A 44 -12.78 14.79 4.30
CA GLY A 44 -11.58 15.33 3.66
C GLY A 44 -11.77 15.55 2.16
N TYR A 45 -12.47 14.63 1.48
CA TYR A 45 -12.81 14.80 0.07
C TYR A 45 -13.74 15.98 -0.17
N ALA A 46 -14.81 16.09 0.61
CA ALA A 46 -15.79 17.18 0.49
C ALA A 46 -15.18 18.56 0.77
N GLU A 47 -14.25 18.67 1.71
CA GLU A 47 -13.52 19.91 1.99
C GLU A 47 -12.64 20.34 0.81
N ALA A 48 -12.02 19.37 0.12
CA ALA A 48 -11.22 19.64 -1.07
C ALA A 48 -12.06 19.90 -2.34
N HIS A 49 -13.28 19.35 -2.39
CA HIS A 49 -14.17 19.39 -3.57
C HIS A 49 -15.58 19.88 -3.19
N PRO A 50 -15.77 21.16 -2.80
CA PRO A 50 -17.07 21.66 -2.31
C PRO A 50 -18.20 21.57 -3.34
N ASP A 51 -17.88 21.66 -4.62
CA ASP A 51 -18.86 21.58 -5.72
C ASP A 51 -19.30 20.14 -6.04
N GLN A 52 -18.50 19.13 -5.65
CA GLN A 52 -18.77 17.72 -5.83
C GLN A 52 -18.35 16.95 -4.56
N PRO A 53 -19.12 17.04 -3.47
CA PRO A 53 -18.69 16.59 -2.14
C PRO A 53 -18.55 15.07 -1.98
N TRP A 54 -18.97 14.30 -2.97
CA TRP A 54 -18.92 12.83 -2.92
C TRP A 54 -18.03 12.28 -4.04
N PRO A 55 -17.00 11.45 -3.70
CA PRO A 55 -16.23 10.76 -4.72
C PRO A 55 -17.10 9.72 -5.41
N ARG A 56 -16.87 9.49 -6.70
CA ARG A 56 -17.60 8.44 -7.45
C ARG A 56 -17.04 7.06 -7.20
N THR A 57 -15.71 6.97 -7.08
CA THR A 57 -15.01 5.70 -6.85
C THR A 57 -13.84 5.91 -5.88
N VAL A 58 -13.75 5.02 -4.89
CA VAL A 58 -12.65 4.95 -3.92
C VAL A 58 -11.84 3.67 -4.14
N GLY A 59 -10.54 3.81 -4.40
CA GLY A 59 -9.59 2.70 -4.41
C GLY A 59 -9.06 2.44 -3.00
N VAL A 60 -9.20 1.23 -2.50
CA VAL A 60 -8.77 0.86 -1.14
C VAL A 60 -7.69 -0.22 -1.20
N VAL A 61 -6.52 0.05 -0.62
CA VAL A 61 -5.47 -0.97 -0.47
C VAL A 61 -5.72 -1.79 0.78
N VAL A 62 -5.96 -3.08 0.61
CA VAL A 62 -6.35 -3.99 1.69
C VAL A 62 -5.24 -4.98 2.00
N TRP A 63 -4.69 -4.90 3.20
CA TRP A 63 -3.66 -5.82 3.67
C TRP A 63 -4.18 -6.79 4.73
N GLY A 64 -3.62 -8.02 4.74
CA GLY A 64 -4.04 -9.07 5.67
C GLY A 64 -3.77 -8.73 7.13
N THR A 65 -2.53 -8.34 7.45
CA THR A 65 -2.11 -8.11 8.85
C THR A 65 -2.85 -6.94 9.53
N PRO A 66 -3.02 -5.75 8.91
CA PRO A 66 -3.86 -4.69 9.46
C PRO A 66 -5.31 -5.14 9.73
N ASN A 67 -5.92 -5.87 8.79
CA ASN A 67 -7.28 -6.38 8.99
C ASN A 67 -7.37 -7.39 10.13
N MET A 68 -6.35 -8.24 10.34
CA MET A 68 -6.29 -9.10 11.52
C MET A 68 -6.28 -8.30 12.83
N ARG A 69 -5.49 -7.22 12.90
CA ARG A 69 -5.35 -6.43 14.12
C ARG A 69 -6.56 -5.55 14.40
N SER A 70 -7.14 -4.95 13.36
CA SER A 70 -8.32 -4.08 13.47
C SER A 70 -9.65 -4.83 13.53
N GLY A 71 -9.63 -6.16 13.29
CA GLY A 71 -10.86 -6.94 13.19
C GLY A 71 -11.67 -6.63 11.93
N GLY A 72 -11.00 -6.27 10.83
CA GLY A 72 -11.60 -6.06 9.51
C GLY A 72 -12.05 -4.62 9.24
N ALA A 73 -11.34 -3.61 9.75
CA ALA A 73 -11.72 -2.21 9.56
C ALA A 73 -11.71 -1.78 8.09
N ASP A 74 -10.74 -2.21 7.25
CA ASP A 74 -10.74 -1.89 5.83
C ASP A 74 -11.98 -2.47 5.10
N ILE A 75 -12.39 -3.69 5.47
CA ILE A 75 -13.59 -4.31 4.90
C ILE A 75 -14.86 -3.60 5.36
N ALA A 76 -14.90 -3.16 6.61
CA ALA A 76 -15.98 -2.37 7.14
C ALA A 76 -16.10 -1.01 6.43
N GLU A 77 -14.99 -0.33 6.19
CA GLU A 77 -14.93 0.90 5.40
C GLU A 77 -15.49 0.69 3.98
N ILE A 78 -15.03 -0.35 3.28
CA ILE A 78 -15.50 -0.71 1.94
C ILE A 78 -17.01 -0.96 1.93
N LEU A 79 -17.52 -1.75 2.87
CA LEU A 79 -18.95 -2.05 2.97
C LEU A 79 -19.77 -0.78 3.25
N TYR A 80 -19.30 0.05 4.19
CA TYR A 80 -20.00 1.28 4.55
C TYR A 80 -20.01 2.30 3.42
N LEU A 81 -18.92 2.46 2.66
CA LEU A 81 -18.88 3.31 1.47
C LEU A 81 -19.98 2.92 0.47
N MET A 82 -20.18 1.62 0.24
CA MET A 82 -21.27 1.10 -0.60
C MET A 82 -22.65 1.21 0.02
N GLY A 83 -22.75 1.54 1.31
CA GLY A 83 -24.03 1.57 2.04
C GLY A 83 -24.56 0.17 2.39
N VAL A 84 -23.67 -0.72 2.81
CA VAL A 84 -23.97 -2.09 3.27
C VAL A 84 -23.39 -2.27 4.66
N ARG A 85 -24.07 -3.03 5.52
CA ARG A 85 -23.56 -3.40 6.84
C ARG A 85 -23.62 -4.91 7.08
N PRO A 86 -22.69 -5.47 7.88
CA PRO A 86 -22.76 -6.85 8.33
C PRO A 86 -23.93 -7.05 9.29
N VAL A 87 -24.46 -8.28 9.31
CA VAL A 87 -25.43 -8.76 10.31
C VAL A 87 -24.72 -9.80 11.15
N TRP A 88 -24.65 -9.57 12.47
CA TRP A 88 -23.98 -10.47 13.41
C TRP A 88 -24.98 -11.34 14.16
N GLU A 89 -24.62 -12.58 14.37
CA GLU A 89 -25.26 -13.45 15.33
C GLU A 89 -24.83 -13.11 16.77
N SER A 90 -25.51 -13.65 17.75
CA SER A 90 -25.13 -13.53 19.16
C SER A 90 -23.77 -14.16 19.48
N SER A 91 -23.29 -15.07 18.64
CA SER A 91 -21.96 -15.69 18.67
C SER A 91 -20.83 -14.75 18.20
N GLY A 92 -21.18 -13.64 17.53
CA GLY A 92 -20.24 -12.73 16.87
C GLY A 92 -19.93 -13.11 15.42
N LEU A 93 -20.45 -14.22 14.91
CA LEU A 93 -20.31 -14.59 13.50
C LEU A 93 -21.11 -13.64 12.60
N VAL A 94 -20.56 -13.30 11.43
CA VAL A 94 -21.29 -12.55 10.41
C VAL A 94 -22.19 -13.52 9.63
N SER A 95 -23.50 -13.41 9.86
CA SER A 95 -24.52 -14.29 9.23
C SER A 95 -25.01 -13.77 7.87
N GLY A 96 -24.76 -12.50 7.56
CA GLY A 96 -25.23 -11.90 6.31
C GLY A 96 -24.86 -10.44 6.15
N LEU A 97 -25.41 -9.84 5.11
CA LEU A 97 -25.27 -8.42 4.77
C LEU A 97 -26.66 -7.77 4.71
N GLN A 98 -26.74 -6.53 5.10
CA GLN A 98 -27.94 -5.71 5.04
C GLN A 98 -27.66 -4.40 4.31
N ILE A 99 -28.51 -4.01 3.38
CA ILE A 99 -28.50 -2.69 2.77
C ILE A 99 -28.85 -1.64 3.83
N ILE A 100 -28.09 -0.57 3.90
CA ILE A 100 -28.41 0.63 4.67
C ILE A 100 -29.35 1.47 3.81
N GLU A 101 -30.53 1.79 4.33
CA GLU A 101 -31.50 2.58 3.60
C GLU A 101 -30.99 3.99 3.30
N PRO A 102 -31.35 4.60 2.16
CA PRO A 102 -30.86 5.93 1.77
C PRO A 102 -31.08 7.01 2.84
N CYS A 103 -32.22 6.96 3.55
CA CYS A 103 -32.52 7.92 4.62
C CYS A 103 -31.62 7.76 5.86
N GLU A 104 -31.09 6.57 6.11
CA GLU A 104 -30.13 6.29 7.17
C GLU A 104 -28.69 6.62 6.69
N LEU A 105 -28.36 6.28 5.44
CA LEU A 105 -27.06 6.51 4.86
C LEU A 105 -26.74 8.00 4.71
N GLY A 106 -27.74 8.81 4.34
CA GLY A 106 -27.66 10.28 4.23
C GLY A 106 -26.74 10.79 3.12
N ARG A 107 -26.31 9.95 2.19
CA ARG A 107 -25.41 10.23 1.08
C ARG A 107 -25.58 9.23 -0.06
N PRO A 108 -25.05 9.51 -1.25
CA PRO A 108 -24.99 8.52 -2.32
C PRO A 108 -24.15 7.29 -1.93
N ARG A 109 -24.44 6.16 -2.57
CA ARG A 109 -23.56 4.97 -2.51
C ARG A 109 -22.35 5.19 -3.39
N ILE A 110 -21.18 5.01 -2.80
CA ILE A 110 -19.89 5.20 -3.45
C ILE A 110 -19.43 3.87 -4.07
N ASP A 111 -18.93 3.91 -5.30
CA ASP A 111 -18.26 2.74 -5.89
C ASP A 111 -16.89 2.52 -5.25
N VAL A 112 -16.46 1.27 -5.18
CA VAL A 112 -15.19 0.90 -4.53
C VAL A 112 -14.37 -0.02 -5.44
N SER A 113 -13.04 0.07 -5.30
CA SER A 113 -12.12 -0.83 -6.00
C SER A 113 -11.04 -1.30 -5.02
N PRO A 114 -11.32 -2.35 -4.25
CA PRO A 114 -10.33 -2.95 -3.36
C PRO A 114 -9.17 -3.57 -4.13
N ARG A 115 -7.93 -3.17 -3.78
CA ARG A 115 -6.69 -3.80 -4.20
C ARG A 115 -6.15 -4.63 -3.04
N ILE A 116 -6.36 -5.94 -3.09
CA ILE A 116 -5.99 -6.86 -2.02
C ILE A 116 -4.53 -7.33 -2.14
N SER A 117 -3.85 -7.49 -1.01
CA SER A 117 -2.54 -8.14 -0.96
C SER A 117 -2.68 -9.66 -1.10
N SER A 118 -1.58 -10.31 -1.45
CA SER A 118 -1.52 -11.78 -1.57
C SER A 118 -1.89 -12.47 -0.25
N LEU A 119 -1.36 -11.97 0.87
CA LEU A 119 -1.70 -12.49 2.19
C LEU A 119 -3.20 -12.36 2.50
N PHE A 120 -3.81 -11.22 2.14
CA PHE A 120 -5.26 -11.04 2.34
C PHE A 120 -6.06 -12.01 1.50
N ARG A 121 -5.72 -12.16 0.21
CA ARG A 121 -6.34 -13.13 -0.71
C ARG A 121 -6.34 -14.55 -0.13
N ASP A 122 -5.20 -14.98 0.38
CA ASP A 122 -4.99 -16.36 0.82
C ASP A 122 -5.60 -16.62 2.21
N ALA A 123 -5.57 -15.63 3.11
CA ALA A 123 -6.05 -15.78 4.48
C ALA A 123 -7.57 -15.48 4.66
N PHE A 124 -8.16 -14.68 3.76
CA PHE A 124 -9.52 -14.15 3.93
C PHE A 124 -10.40 -14.30 2.68
N PRO A 125 -10.48 -15.47 2.04
CA PRO A 125 -11.32 -15.66 0.86
C PRO A 125 -12.81 -15.37 1.14
N ASN A 126 -13.29 -15.64 2.34
CA ASN A 126 -14.64 -15.33 2.78
C ASN A 126 -14.94 -13.81 2.77
N LEU A 127 -13.95 -12.96 3.09
CA LEU A 127 -14.13 -11.50 3.05
C LEU A 127 -14.11 -10.98 1.61
N VAL A 128 -13.32 -11.60 0.74
CA VAL A 128 -13.34 -11.32 -0.71
C VAL A 128 -14.73 -11.62 -1.29
N GLU A 129 -15.32 -12.79 -0.98
CA GLU A 129 -16.67 -13.17 -1.39
C GLU A 129 -17.73 -12.24 -0.79
N MET A 130 -17.54 -11.81 0.46
CA MET A 130 -18.43 -10.86 1.14
C MET A 130 -18.49 -9.53 0.41
N VAL A 131 -17.34 -8.96 0.01
CA VAL A 131 -17.28 -7.71 -0.76
C VAL A 131 -17.92 -7.89 -2.13
N ASP A 132 -17.62 -8.97 -2.86
CA ASP A 132 -18.24 -9.26 -4.15
C ASP A 132 -19.77 -9.39 -4.06
N ARG A 133 -20.26 -10.04 -3.00
CA ARG A 133 -21.70 -10.14 -2.73
C ARG A 133 -22.33 -8.77 -2.45
N ALA A 134 -21.67 -7.93 -1.65
CA ALA A 134 -22.11 -6.56 -1.36
C ALA A 134 -22.21 -5.73 -2.65
N VAL A 135 -21.20 -5.80 -3.52
CA VAL A 135 -21.21 -5.13 -4.83
C VAL A 135 -22.42 -5.55 -5.65
N ARG A 136 -22.69 -6.86 -5.76
CA ARG A 136 -23.84 -7.37 -6.52
C ARG A 136 -25.19 -6.95 -5.91
N MET A 137 -25.28 -6.92 -4.59
CA MET A 137 -26.49 -6.45 -3.89
C MET A 137 -26.76 -4.97 -4.21
N VAL A 138 -25.75 -4.11 -4.11
CA VAL A 138 -25.89 -2.67 -4.37
C VAL A 138 -26.15 -2.38 -5.84
N ALA A 139 -25.48 -3.08 -6.76
CA ALA A 139 -25.71 -2.95 -8.20
C ALA A 139 -27.13 -3.32 -8.64
N ALA A 140 -27.81 -4.18 -7.88
CA ALA A 140 -29.18 -4.62 -8.17
C ALA A 140 -30.27 -3.67 -7.62
N LEU A 141 -29.91 -2.66 -6.82
CA LEU A 141 -30.88 -1.72 -6.26
C LEU A 141 -31.50 -0.82 -7.35
N PRO A 142 -32.81 -0.61 -7.34
CA PRO A 142 -33.48 0.27 -8.32
C PRO A 142 -33.37 1.75 -7.89
N GLU A 143 -32.14 2.24 -7.72
CA GLU A 143 -31.84 3.59 -7.28
C GLU A 143 -31.40 4.46 -8.48
N PRO A 144 -31.63 5.81 -8.46
CA PRO A 144 -31.08 6.71 -9.46
C PRO A 144 -29.56 6.66 -9.53
N ASP A 145 -28.99 7.00 -10.69
CA ASP A 145 -27.54 6.96 -10.92
C ASP A 145 -26.77 7.93 -10.00
N ASP A 146 -27.34 9.09 -9.71
CA ASP A 146 -26.75 10.08 -8.80
C ASP A 146 -26.76 9.65 -7.32
N ASP A 147 -27.67 8.73 -6.96
CA ASP A 147 -27.78 8.16 -5.60
C ASP A 147 -26.97 6.87 -5.44
N ASN A 148 -26.57 6.24 -6.56
CA ASN A 148 -25.84 4.96 -6.54
C ASN A 148 -24.80 4.91 -7.66
N MET A 149 -23.60 5.43 -7.37
CA MET A 149 -22.48 5.49 -8.30
C MET A 149 -22.02 4.09 -8.74
N LEU A 150 -22.07 3.09 -7.84
CA LEU A 150 -21.70 1.72 -8.17
C LEU A 150 -22.63 1.14 -9.23
N ARG A 151 -23.94 1.27 -9.05
CA ARG A 151 -24.94 0.82 -10.04
C ARG A 151 -24.75 1.54 -11.37
N ALA A 152 -24.61 2.87 -11.34
CA ALA A 152 -24.39 3.66 -12.55
C ALA A 152 -23.19 3.16 -13.37
N HIS A 153 -22.07 2.89 -12.69
CA HIS A 153 -20.89 2.32 -13.35
C HIS A 153 -21.11 0.92 -13.89
N VAL A 154 -21.81 0.06 -13.13
CA VAL A 154 -22.13 -1.31 -13.57
C VAL A 154 -23.01 -1.29 -14.81
N GLU A 155 -24.07 -0.48 -14.84
CA GLU A 155 -24.98 -0.37 -16.00
C GLU A 155 -24.26 0.17 -17.25
N ALA A 156 -23.38 1.18 -17.06
CA ALA A 156 -22.56 1.71 -18.15
C ALA A 156 -21.61 0.63 -18.73
N ASP A 157 -20.95 -0.14 -17.86
CA ASP A 157 -20.04 -1.21 -18.24
C ASP A 157 -20.79 -2.36 -18.93
N VAL A 158 -21.98 -2.72 -18.46
CA VAL A 158 -22.85 -3.73 -19.10
C VAL A 158 -23.26 -3.28 -20.50
N ALA A 159 -23.70 -2.02 -20.65
CA ALA A 159 -24.08 -1.46 -21.93
C ALA A 159 -22.92 -1.49 -22.95
N GLU A 160 -21.71 -1.07 -22.51
CA GLU A 160 -20.50 -1.10 -23.34
C GLU A 160 -20.17 -2.54 -23.81
N MET A 161 -20.11 -3.49 -22.86
CA MET A 161 -19.77 -4.89 -23.18
C MET A 161 -20.81 -5.55 -24.06
N THR A 162 -22.10 -5.29 -23.83
CA THR A 162 -23.19 -5.82 -24.66
C THR A 162 -23.15 -5.24 -26.06
N ALA A 163 -22.84 -3.96 -26.23
CA ALA A 163 -22.66 -3.34 -27.54
C ALA A 163 -21.48 -3.97 -28.33
N ARG A 164 -20.50 -4.55 -27.62
CA ARG A 164 -19.39 -5.31 -28.20
C ARG A 164 -19.73 -6.81 -28.45
N GLY A 165 -20.98 -7.20 -28.20
CA GLY A 165 -21.47 -8.57 -28.47
C GLY A 165 -21.26 -9.57 -27.34
N ILE A 166 -20.89 -9.11 -26.12
CA ILE A 166 -20.81 -9.97 -24.94
C ILE A 166 -22.23 -10.24 -24.44
N ASP A 167 -22.50 -11.50 -24.06
CA ASP A 167 -23.77 -11.87 -23.45
C ASP A 167 -24.07 -11.04 -22.20
N VAL A 168 -25.35 -10.65 -22.03
CA VAL A 168 -25.81 -9.76 -20.95
C VAL A 168 -25.49 -10.30 -19.55
N GLU A 169 -25.69 -11.59 -19.31
CA GLU A 169 -25.41 -12.22 -18.02
C GLU A 169 -23.89 -12.21 -17.74
N GLN A 170 -23.10 -12.55 -18.75
CA GLN A 170 -21.64 -12.49 -18.66
C GLN A 170 -21.15 -11.05 -18.48
N ALA A 171 -21.70 -10.09 -19.22
CA ALA A 171 -21.37 -8.67 -19.09
C ALA A 171 -21.68 -8.18 -17.67
N ARG A 172 -22.84 -8.51 -17.13
CA ARG A 172 -23.25 -8.13 -15.76
C ARG A 172 -22.33 -8.72 -14.71
N ARG A 173 -21.97 -10.01 -14.83
CA ARG A 173 -21.01 -10.63 -13.90
C ARG A 173 -19.65 -9.93 -13.94
N ARG A 174 -19.12 -9.66 -15.11
CA ARG A 174 -17.84 -8.96 -15.29
C ARG A 174 -17.90 -7.52 -14.81
N ALA A 175 -18.99 -6.81 -15.06
CA ALA A 175 -19.21 -5.42 -14.64
C ALA A 175 -19.27 -5.26 -13.10
N THR A 176 -19.61 -6.32 -12.35
CA THR A 176 -19.63 -6.30 -10.89
C THR A 176 -18.30 -6.70 -10.24
N LEU A 177 -17.26 -7.08 -10.99
CA LEU A 177 -15.95 -7.37 -10.42
C LEU A 177 -15.28 -6.09 -9.93
N ARG A 178 -14.96 -6.04 -8.63
CA ARG A 178 -14.34 -4.88 -7.96
C ARG A 178 -13.09 -5.23 -7.19
N VAL A 179 -12.92 -6.48 -6.76
CA VAL A 179 -11.76 -6.90 -5.97
C VAL A 179 -10.66 -7.35 -6.91
N PHE A 180 -9.52 -6.67 -6.86
CA PHE A 180 -8.37 -6.95 -7.72
C PHE A 180 -7.12 -7.26 -6.91
N GLY A 181 -6.23 -8.07 -7.47
CA GLY A 181 -4.97 -8.47 -6.85
C GLY A 181 -3.97 -9.01 -7.88
N CYS A 182 -2.85 -9.54 -7.40
CA CYS A 182 -1.91 -10.29 -8.22
C CYS A 182 -2.47 -11.71 -8.54
N PRO A 183 -1.90 -12.44 -9.50
CA PRO A 183 -2.35 -13.77 -9.86
C PRO A 183 -2.31 -14.73 -8.65
N PRO A 184 -3.12 -15.81 -8.66
CA PRO A 184 -3.01 -16.86 -7.65
C PRO A 184 -1.58 -17.40 -7.56
N GLY A 185 -1.06 -17.52 -6.33
CA GLY A 185 0.33 -17.92 -6.07
C GLY A 185 1.38 -16.83 -6.32
N GLY A 186 0.99 -15.68 -6.91
CA GLY A 186 1.87 -14.52 -7.08
C GLY A 186 1.89 -13.62 -5.83
N TYR A 187 2.96 -12.83 -5.70
CA TYR A 187 3.16 -11.82 -4.65
C TYR A 187 3.65 -10.51 -5.27
N GLY A 188 3.48 -9.41 -4.55
CA GLY A 188 3.91 -8.09 -4.98
C GLY A 188 2.91 -7.37 -5.90
N ALA A 189 3.33 -6.24 -6.45
CA ALA A 189 2.54 -5.38 -7.32
C ALA A 189 3.32 -4.91 -8.57
N GLY A 190 4.54 -5.39 -8.77
CA GLY A 190 5.34 -5.19 -9.98
C GLY A 190 6.08 -3.86 -10.08
N VAL A 191 5.98 -2.99 -9.08
CA VAL A 191 6.62 -1.66 -9.09
C VAL A 191 8.01 -1.70 -8.46
N GLU A 192 8.16 -2.42 -7.35
CA GLU A 192 9.40 -2.51 -6.59
C GLU A 192 10.57 -2.99 -7.45
N GLU A 193 10.38 -4.07 -8.20
CA GLU A 193 11.42 -4.62 -9.09
C GLU A 193 11.91 -3.60 -10.13
N LEU A 194 11.01 -2.80 -10.71
CA LEU A 194 11.38 -1.76 -11.67
C LEU A 194 12.20 -0.64 -11.02
N ILE A 195 11.85 -0.25 -9.79
CA ILE A 195 12.56 0.78 -9.05
C ILE A 195 13.95 0.28 -8.63
N GLU A 196 14.05 -0.92 -8.08
CA GLU A 196 15.31 -1.54 -7.65
C GLU A 196 16.29 -1.75 -8.80
N THR A 197 15.79 -2.22 -9.94
CA THR A 197 16.60 -2.47 -11.15
C THR A 197 16.81 -1.22 -11.98
N LYS A 198 16.24 -0.07 -11.58
CA LYS A 198 16.25 1.19 -12.35
C LYS A 198 15.67 1.05 -13.77
N ALA A 199 14.81 0.04 -14.01
CA ALA A 199 14.27 -0.33 -15.32
C ALA A 199 12.98 0.43 -15.68
N TRP A 200 12.89 1.71 -15.33
CA TRP A 200 11.76 2.60 -15.63
C TRP A 200 12.28 3.98 -16.09
N GLN A 201 11.50 4.70 -16.86
CA GLN A 201 11.83 6.03 -17.38
C GLN A 201 10.92 7.11 -16.81
N ASP A 202 9.64 6.79 -16.65
CA ASP A 202 8.63 7.72 -16.14
C ASP A 202 7.61 7.00 -15.24
N LYS A 203 6.77 7.78 -14.55
CA LYS A 203 5.69 7.27 -13.69
C LYS A 203 4.72 6.34 -14.43
N ALA A 204 4.54 6.54 -15.74
CA ALA A 204 3.62 5.71 -16.52
C ALA A 204 4.16 4.29 -16.72
N ASP A 205 5.48 4.08 -16.72
CA ASP A 205 6.07 2.73 -16.72
C ASP A 205 5.68 1.98 -15.44
N LEU A 206 5.78 2.64 -14.29
CA LEU A 206 5.40 2.09 -12.99
C LEU A 206 3.89 1.79 -12.95
N GLY A 207 3.07 2.72 -13.46
CA GLY A 207 1.63 2.53 -13.56
C GLY A 207 1.24 1.35 -14.46
N ARG A 208 1.90 1.18 -15.60
CA ARG A 208 1.68 0.04 -16.52
C ARG A 208 2.08 -1.29 -15.88
N ALA A 209 3.21 -1.34 -15.21
CA ALA A 209 3.66 -2.53 -14.48
C ALA A 209 2.66 -2.93 -13.39
N TYR A 210 2.20 -1.95 -12.62
CA TYR A 210 1.18 -2.18 -11.60
C TYR A 210 -0.11 -2.74 -12.19
N ILE A 211 -0.62 -2.18 -13.29
CA ILE A 211 -1.81 -2.67 -13.98
C ILE A 211 -1.62 -4.12 -14.42
N ALA A 212 -0.49 -4.44 -15.04
CA ALA A 212 -0.19 -5.80 -15.49
C ALA A 212 -0.17 -6.81 -14.33
N ALA A 213 0.47 -6.46 -13.22
CA ALA A 213 0.57 -7.31 -12.03
C ALA A 213 -0.73 -7.42 -11.24
N SER A 214 -1.63 -6.42 -11.32
CA SER A 214 -2.78 -6.28 -10.42
C SER A 214 -4.14 -6.53 -11.07
N SER A 215 -4.19 -6.88 -12.36
CA SER A 215 -5.44 -7.03 -13.14
C SER A 215 -6.18 -8.36 -12.93
N HIS A 216 -5.94 -9.06 -11.85
CA HIS A 216 -6.58 -10.35 -11.56
C HIS A 216 -7.75 -10.12 -10.61
N ALA A 217 -8.96 -10.45 -11.10
CA ALA A 217 -10.20 -10.27 -10.36
C ALA A 217 -10.50 -11.47 -9.44
N TYR A 218 -11.13 -11.16 -8.32
CA TYR A 218 -11.52 -12.11 -7.27
C TYR A 218 -12.97 -11.87 -6.82
N GLY A 219 -13.65 -12.94 -6.42
CA GLY A 219 -15.02 -12.90 -5.94
C GLY A 219 -15.62 -14.28 -5.84
N GLU A 220 -16.92 -14.38 -5.56
CA GLU A 220 -17.63 -15.65 -5.48
C GLU A 220 -17.59 -16.37 -6.83
N GLY A 221 -16.94 -17.53 -6.86
CA GLY A 221 -16.73 -18.31 -8.07
C GLY A 221 -15.68 -17.72 -9.05
N VAL A 222 -14.93 -16.69 -8.65
CA VAL A 222 -13.88 -16.06 -9.46
C VAL A 222 -12.57 -16.03 -8.70
N LEU A 223 -11.55 -16.70 -9.21
CA LEU A 223 -10.24 -16.84 -8.59
C LEU A 223 -9.14 -16.42 -9.58
N GLY A 224 -8.74 -15.15 -9.54
CA GLY A 224 -7.64 -14.64 -10.34
C GLY A 224 -7.93 -14.57 -11.85
N GLN A 225 -9.16 -14.31 -12.23
CA GLN A 225 -9.51 -14.08 -13.64
C GLN A 225 -8.88 -12.78 -14.14
N VAL A 226 -8.16 -12.83 -15.26
CA VAL A 226 -7.57 -11.62 -15.87
C VAL A 226 -8.66 -10.71 -16.40
N GLU A 227 -8.76 -9.51 -15.85
CA GLU A 227 -9.76 -8.49 -16.18
C GLU A 227 -9.12 -7.09 -16.30
N THR A 228 -8.07 -7.00 -17.13
CA THR A 228 -7.29 -5.76 -17.32
C THR A 228 -8.17 -4.58 -17.76
N GLU A 229 -9.13 -4.81 -18.67
CA GLU A 229 -10.06 -3.76 -19.12
C GLU A 229 -10.92 -3.24 -17.95
N ARG A 230 -11.42 -4.13 -17.09
CA ARG A 230 -12.27 -3.75 -15.95
C ARG A 230 -11.47 -3.04 -14.87
N PHE A 231 -10.27 -3.51 -14.57
CA PHE A 231 -9.38 -2.84 -13.64
C PHE A 231 -9.01 -1.43 -14.16
N THR A 232 -8.62 -1.31 -15.43
CA THR A 232 -8.32 -0.01 -16.06
C THR A 232 -9.53 0.93 -16.04
N ALA A 233 -10.75 0.42 -16.31
CA ALA A 233 -11.96 1.23 -16.23
C ALA A 233 -12.23 1.73 -14.81
N SER A 234 -11.99 0.90 -13.79
CA SER A 234 -12.09 1.29 -12.38
C SER A 234 -11.06 2.37 -12.02
N LEU A 235 -9.79 2.19 -12.42
CA LEU A 235 -8.73 3.18 -12.20
C LEU A 235 -9.07 4.54 -12.82
N LYS A 236 -9.66 4.57 -14.01
CA LYS A 236 -10.09 5.82 -14.68
C LYS A 236 -11.15 6.61 -13.91
N ARG A 237 -11.99 5.93 -13.13
CA ARG A 237 -13.08 6.51 -12.34
C ARG A 237 -12.66 6.84 -10.89
N MET A 238 -11.47 6.46 -10.50
CA MET A 238 -10.99 6.52 -9.12
C MET A 238 -10.65 7.96 -8.71
N ASP A 239 -11.56 8.61 -7.98
CA ASP A 239 -11.36 9.99 -7.51
C ASP A 239 -10.48 10.03 -6.26
N VAL A 240 -10.54 8.98 -5.44
CA VAL A 240 -9.78 8.85 -4.19
C VAL A 240 -9.09 7.49 -4.12
N THR A 241 -7.90 7.47 -3.56
CA THR A 241 -7.22 6.24 -3.12
C THR A 241 -6.93 6.34 -1.62
N VAL A 242 -7.02 5.22 -0.91
CA VAL A 242 -6.74 5.18 0.53
C VAL A 242 -6.00 3.91 0.92
N LYS A 243 -5.11 4.07 1.89
CA LYS A 243 -4.49 2.97 2.64
C LYS A 243 -4.55 3.31 4.13
N ASN A 244 -5.16 2.44 4.92
CA ASN A 244 -5.25 2.63 6.37
C ASN A 244 -4.03 2.06 7.10
N GLU A 245 -3.58 2.77 8.12
CA GLU A 245 -2.51 2.39 9.03
C GLU A 245 -3.07 2.22 10.44
N ASP A 246 -2.95 1.02 10.97
CA ASP A 246 -3.45 0.63 12.29
C ASP A 246 -2.39 0.70 13.38
N THR A 247 -1.15 1.10 13.02
CA THR A 247 -0.02 1.23 13.94
C THR A 247 0.96 2.31 13.48
N ARG A 248 1.60 2.99 14.43
CA ARG A 248 2.69 3.94 14.16
C ARG A 248 4.08 3.31 14.23
N GLU A 249 4.17 2.05 14.63
CA GLU A 249 5.43 1.31 14.66
C GLU A 249 5.89 0.88 13.26
N TYR A 250 4.96 0.80 12.31
CA TYR A 250 5.18 0.35 10.94
C TYR A 250 4.32 1.19 10.01
N ASP A 251 4.85 2.33 9.61
CA ASP A 251 4.20 3.35 8.80
C ASP A 251 4.61 3.29 7.31
N MET A 252 4.03 4.17 6.49
CA MET A 252 4.24 4.20 5.03
C MET A 252 5.72 4.34 4.62
N LEU A 253 6.60 4.85 5.47
CA LEU A 253 8.03 4.97 5.21
C LEU A 253 8.86 3.90 5.92
N SER A 254 8.27 2.77 6.27
CA SER A 254 8.95 1.67 6.98
C SER A 254 9.39 0.52 6.10
N CYS A 255 8.77 0.32 4.93
CA CYS A 255 9.19 -0.70 3.95
C CYS A 255 8.73 -0.36 2.53
N THR A 256 9.32 -1.05 1.57
CA THR A 256 9.07 -0.92 0.14
C THR A 256 7.66 -1.34 -0.28
N ASP A 257 7.05 -2.29 0.44
CA ASP A 257 5.69 -2.76 0.16
C ASP A 257 4.64 -1.62 0.14
N PHE A 258 4.83 -0.58 0.96
CA PHE A 258 3.87 0.52 0.98
C PHE A 258 3.82 1.26 -0.35
N TYR A 259 4.96 1.66 -0.92
CA TYR A 259 4.94 2.30 -2.24
C TYR A 259 4.65 1.30 -3.35
N ASN A 260 5.08 0.03 -3.23
CA ASN A 260 4.80 -1.00 -4.21
C ASN A 260 3.29 -1.20 -4.39
N TYR A 261 2.54 -1.33 -3.30
CA TYR A 261 1.09 -1.55 -3.34
C TYR A 261 0.29 -0.26 -3.45
N TYR A 262 0.59 0.75 -2.65
CA TYR A 262 -0.22 1.96 -2.59
C TYR A 262 0.29 3.04 -3.54
N GLY A 263 1.57 3.34 -3.54
CA GLY A 263 2.18 4.22 -4.54
C GLY A 263 1.91 3.73 -5.96
N GLY A 264 2.05 2.41 -6.19
CA GLY A 264 1.72 1.78 -7.47
C GLY A 264 0.25 1.96 -7.89
N LEU A 265 -0.71 1.90 -6.96
CA LEU A 265 -2.12 2.19 -7.25
C LEU A 265 -2.31 3.64 -7.67
N ILE A 266 -1.65 4.58 -7.00
CA ILE A 266 -1.69 6.01 -7.33
C ILE A 266 -1.08 6.23 -8.73
N ALA A 267 0.10 5.66 -9.01
CA ALA A 267 0.76 5.75 -10.31
C ALA A 267 -0.12 5.16 -11.44
N ALA A 268 -0.74 4.01 -11.20
CA ALA A 268 -1.63 3.35 -12.15
C ALA A 268 -2.87 4.21 -12.46
N ALA A 269 -3.53 4.74 -11.43
CA ALA A 269 -4.66 5.64 -11.60
C ALA A 269 -4.25 6.91 -12.34
N THR A 270 -3.13 7.53 -11.95
CA THR A 270 -2.57 8.72 -12.63
C THR A 270 -2.32 8.45 -14.11
N THR A 271 -1.71 7.31 -14.44
CA THR A 271 -1.36 6.92 -15.82
C THR A 271 -2.59 6.84 -16.71
N VAL A 272 -3.72 6.31 -16.22
CA VAL A 272 -4.92 6.13 -17.05
C VAL A 272 -5.91 7.27 -16.97
N ARG A 273 -5.86 8.10 -15.92
CA ARG A 273 -6.69 9.30 -15.76
C ARG A 273 -6.07 10.54 -16.43
N GLY A 274 -4.74 10.61 -16.47
CA GLY A 274 -3.98 11.80 -16.83
C GLY A 274 -3.77 12.80 -15.68
N GLU A 275 -4.34 12.51 -14.50
CA GLU A 275 -4.19 13.30 -13.26
C GLU A 275 -4.20 12.36 -12.05
N ALA A 276 -3.51 12.76 -10.98
CA ALA A 276 -3.48 11.96 -9.76
C ALA A 276 -4.84 11.98 -9.04
N PRO A 277 -5.31 10.83 -8.51
CA PRO A 277 -6.43 10.83 -7.58
C PRO A 277 -6.03 11.48 -6.26
N MET A 278 -7.01 11.99 -5.49
CA MET A 278 -6.73 12.37 -4.10
C MET A 278 -6.26 11.14 -3.33
N SER A 279 -5.05 11.18 -2.77
CA SER A 279 -4.46 10.04 -2.06
C SER A 279 -4.41 10.29 -0.56
N LEU A 280 -4.97 9.37 0.22
CA LEU A 280 -5.22 9.51 1.64
C LEU A 280 -4.64 8.34 2.46
N VAL A 281 -4.16 8.66 3.65
CA VAL A 281 -3.80 7.68 4.68
C VAL A 281 -4.76 7.82 5.85
N GLY A 282 -5.49 6.76 6.14
CA GLY A 282 -6.34 6.66 7.33
C GLY A 282 -5.52 6.18 8.53
N ASP A 283 -5.42 7.00 9.56
CA ASP A 283 -4.72 6.68 10.79
C ASP A 283 -5.70 6.18 11.84
N SER A 284 -5.72 4.88 12.07
CA SER A 284 -6.49 4.23 13.12
C SER A 284 -5.60 3.62 14.22
N SER A 285 -4.35 4.06 14.32
CA SER A 285 -3.41 3.59 15.35
C SER A 285 -3.91 3.86 16.78
N ASP A 286 -4.68 4.93 16.97
CA ASP A 286 -5.49 5.19 18.15
C ASP A 286 -6.98 5.12 17.77
N PRO A 287 -7.70 4.03 18.11
CA PRO A 287 -9.10 3.87 17.74
C PRO A 287 -10.05 4.94 18.35
N THR A 288 -9.56 5.74 19.30
CA THR A 288 -10.34 6.84 19.90
C THR A 288 -10.13 8.17 19.17
N ARG A 289 -9.16 8.24 18.24
CA ARG A 289 -8.75 9.44 17.53
C ARG A 289 -8.39 9.15 16.07
N ILE A 290 -9.30 8.53 15.36
CA ILE A 290 -9.14 8.23 13.94
C ILE A 290 -9.03 9.54 13.15
N ALA A 291 -8.08 9.61 12.25
CA ALA A 291 -7.83 10.78 11.40
C ALA A 291 -7.42 10.34 10.00
N THR A 292 -7.72 11.17 9.01
CA THR A 292 -7.27 10.96 7.64
C THR A 292 -6.42 12.15 7.20
N ARG A 293 -5.31 11.88 6.50
CA ARG A 293 -4.40 12.88 5.95
C ARG A 293 -4.09 12.54 4.51
N THR A 294 -3.68 13.52 3.73
CA THR A 294 -3.09 13.22 2.42
C THR A 294 -1.78 12.45 2.58
N THR A 295 -1.42 11.65 1.57
CA THR A 295 -0.13 10.92 1.58
C THR A 295 1.06 11.85 1.75
N THR A 296 1.01 13.05 1.14
CA THR A 296 2.04 14.09 1.29
C THR A 296 2.13 14.63 2.73
N GLU A 297 0.99 14.86 3.39
CA GLU A 297 0.97 15.29 4.79
C GLU A 297 1.50 14.21 5.73
N GLU A 298 1.15 12.96 5.49
CA GLU A 298 1.63 11.83 6.28
C GLU A 298 3.14 11.62 6.08
N ALA A 299 3.63 11.62 4.83
CA ALA A 299 5.06 11.54 4.53
C ALA A 299 5.85 12.68 5.22
N ARG A 300 5.33 13.91 5.15
CA ARG A 300 5.93 15.09 5.81
C ARG A 300 5.95 14.95 7.33
N LEU A 301 4.92 14.40 7.92
CA LEU A 301 4.85 14.11 9.36
C LEU A 301 5.95 13.12 9.76
N ILE A 302 6.07 12.00 9.05
CA ILE A 302 7.05 10.96 9.34
C ILE A 302 8.48 11.45 9.09
N LEU A 303 8.71 12.16 7.98
CA LEU A 303 10.01 12.75 7.69
C LEU A 303 10.49 13.66 8.84
N ARG A 304 9.62 14.51 9.36
CA ARG A 304 9.97 15.44 10.45
C ARG A 304 10.09 14.77 11.81
N SER A 305 9.17 13.86 12.13
CA SER A 305 9.11 13.23 13.47
C SER A 305 10.12 12.10 13.65
N ARG A 306 10.52 11.44 12.57
CA ARG A 306 11.38 10.25 12.57
C ARG A 306 12.65 10.47 11.74
N ILE A 307 12.55 10.48 10.41
CA ILE A 307 13.69 10.37 9.50
C ILE A 307 14.69 11.53 9.67
N LEU A 308 14.21 12.76 9.82
CA LEU A 308 15.04 13.94 10.07
C LEU A 308 15.19 14.28 11.55
N ASN A 309 14.68 13.43 12.45
CA ASN A 309 14.79 13.64 13.89
C ASN A 309 16.18 13.23 14.40
N PRO A 310 16.96 14.18 14.98
CA PRO A 310 18.31 13.87 15.47
C PRO A 310 18.34 12.70 16.47
N SER A 311 17.39 12.61 17.39
CA SER A 311 17.36 11.55 18.39
C SER A 311 17.14 10.16 17.78
N TRP A 312 16.36 10.07 16.67
CA TRP A 312 16.18 8.82 15.95
C TRP A 312 17.45 8.42 15.19
N ILE A 313 18.10 9.39 14.51
CA ILE A 313 19.37 9.18 13.81
C ILE A 313 20.46 8.73 14.78
N GLU A 314 20.62 9.42 15.91
CA GLU A 314 21.55 9.04 16.97
C GLU A 314 21.26 7.65 17.54
N GLY A 315 19.98 7.26 17.62
CA GLY A 315 19.56 5.92 17.99
C GLY A 315 20.12 4.87 17.03
N LEU A 316 19.96 5.10 15.72
CA LEU A 316 20.50 4.19 14.68
C LEU A 316 22.04 4.20 14.66
N GLN A 317 22.67 5.35 14.87
CA GLN A 317 24.14 5.44 14.93
C GLN A 317 24.75 4.51 16.00
N ARG A 318 24.05 4.27 17.12
CA ARG A 318 24.49 3.33 18.16
C ARG A 318 24.52 1.88 17.71
N HIS A 319 23.80 1.55 16.64
CA HIS A 319 23.78 0.20 16.05
C HIS A 319 24.88 -0.01 14.98
N GLY A 320 25.77 0.98 14.77
CA GLY A 320 26.94 0.86 13.88
C GLY A 320 26.56 0.43 12.47
N TYR A 321 27.17 -0.64 11.99
CA TYR A 321 26.99 -1.17 10.64
C TYR A 321 25.50 -1.36 10.25
N LYS A 322 24.72 -1.98 11.14
CA LYS A 322 23.28 -2.20 10.89
C LYS A 322 22.50 -0.90 10.81
N GLY A 323 22.76 0.05 11.73
CA GLY A 323 22.10 1.35 11.71
C GLY A 323 22.42 2.17 10.47
N ALA A 324 23.63 2.05 9.94
CA ALA A 324 24.03 2.67 8.68
C ALA A 324 23.24 2.08 7.49
N GLY A 325 23.07 0.75 7.46
CA GLY A 325 22.23 0.08 6.47
C GLY A 325 20.76 0.50 6.55
N ASP A 326 20.23 0.65 7.76
CA ASP A 326 18.84 1.10 7.96
C ASP A 326 18.62 2.55 7.49
N LEU A 327 19.61 3.44 7.70
CA LEU A 327 19.58 4.80 7.16
C LEU A 327 19.64 4.81 5.63
N SER A 328 20.44 3.93 5.03
CA SER A 328 20.49 3.80 3.56
C SER A 328 19.15 3.31 2.98
N ALA A 329 18.52 2.32 3.61
CA ALA A 329 17.25 1.77 3.15
C ALA A 329 16.09 2.79 3.13
N VAL A 330 16.17 3.85 3.93
CA VAL A 330 15.18 4.95 3.89
C VAL A 330 15.13 5.59 2.50
N LEU A 331 16.26 5.72 1.81
CA LEU A 331 16.32 6.35 0.48
C LEU A 331 15.58 5.52 -0.58
N ASP A 332 15.64 4.20 -0.50
CA ASP A 332 14.89 3.31 -1.39
C ASP A 332 13.39 3.56 -1.28
N ILE A 333 12.92 3.70 -0.04
CA ILE A 333 11.52 3.93 0.24
C ILE A 333 11.09 5.33 -0.23
N LEU A 334 11.90 6.35 0.01
CA LEU A 334 11.61 7.73 -0.42
C LEU A 334 11.54 7.82 -1.94
N ILE A 335 12.51 7.25 -2.66
CA ILE A 335 12.52 7.22 -4.12
C ILE A 335 11.28 6.49 -4.65
N GLY A 336 10.96 5.33 -4.10
CA GLY A 336 9.79 4.56 -4.50
C GLY A 336 8.48 5.32 -4.34
N TRP A 337 8.32 6.01 -3.23
CA TRP A 337 7.14 6.84 -2.98
C TRP A 337 7.07 8.05 -3.90
N ASP A 338 8.18 8.73 -4.10
CA ASP A 338 8.17 9.95 -4.90
C ASP A 338 8.03 9.64 -6.40
N ALA A 339 8.71 8.61 -6.90
CA ALA A 339 8.54 8.11 -8.26
C ALA A 339 7.10 7.70 -8.57
N THR A 340 6.35 7.18 -7.58
CA THR A 340 4.98 6.70 -7.77
C THR A 340 3.91 7.75 -7.47
N ALA A 341 4.13 8.63 -6.49
CA ALA A 341 3.04 9.46 -5.93
C ALA A 341 3.42 10.92 -5.62
N ASP A 342 4.66 11.37 -5.89
CA ASP A 342 5.17 12.74 -5.64
C ASP A 342 4.88 13.22 -4.21
N VAL A 343 5.25 12.43 -3.20
CA VAL A 343 4.88 12.70 -1.80
C VAL A 343 5.94 13.48 -1.02
N VAL A 344 7.16 13.61 -1.55
CA VAL A 344 8.29 14.29 -0.90
C VAL A 344 8.59 15.59 -1.64
N ASP A 345 8.40 16.73 -0.99
CA ASP A 345 8.77 18.02 -1.60
C ASP A 345 10.30 18.21 -1.70
N ASP A 346 10.74 18.99 -2.70
CA ASP A 346 12.16 19.24 -2.97
C ASP A 346 12.93 19.77 -1.76
N GLY A 347 12.26 20.58 -0.92
CA GLY A 347 12.85 21.11 0.31
C GLY A 347 13.08 20.02 1.37
N LEU A 348 12.27 18.95 1.38
CA LEU A 348 12.50 17.78 2.23
C LEU A 348 13.62 16.90 1.67
N TRP A 349 13.67 16.70 0.35
CA TRP A 349 14.79 16.04 -0.32
C TRP A 349 16.12 16.73 -0.02
N GLU A 350 16.19 18.06 -0.17
CA GLU A 350 17.39 18.84 0.14
C GLU A 350 17.82 18.63 1.61
N ARG A 351 16.88 18.59 2.55
CA ARG A 351 17.18 18.35 3.97
C ARG A 351 17.70 16.94 4.22
N VAL A 352 17.15 15.94 3.52
CA VAL A 352 17.65 14.55 3.59
C VAL A 352 19.07 14.49 3.04
N ALA A 353 19.33 15.06 1.85
CA ALA A 353 20.66 15.10 1.24
C ALA A 353 21.68 15.80 2.18
N ARG A 354 21.35 16.98 2.71
CA ARG A 354 22.20 17.71 3.65
C ARG A 354 22.48 16.92 4.91
N ARG A 355 21.48 16.21 5.46
CA ARG A 355 21.64 15.49 6.72
C ARG A 355 22.33 14.14 6.57
N TYR A 356 22.01 13.37 5.52
CA TYR A 356 22.47 12.00 5.37
C TYR A 356 23.79 11.89 4.57
N ALA A 357 23.95 12.72 3.53
CA ALA A 357 25.06 12.62 2.61
C ALA A 357 26.12 13.71 2.80
N LEU A 358 25.70 14.95 3.10
CA LEU A 358 26.57 16.13 3.07
C LEU A 358 26.99 16.68 4.45
N ASP A 359 26.43 16.15 5.54
CA ASP A 359 26.86 16.47 6.90
C ASP A 359 28.24 15.84 7.17
N PRO A 360 29.30 16.62 7.46
CA PRO A 360 30.63 16.07 7.66
C PRO A 360 30.74 15.06 8.80
N ALA A 361 29.95 15.23 9.88
CA ALA A 361 29.96 14.30 11.01
C ALA A 361 29.29 12.96 10.64
N MET A 362 28.24 13.02 9.81
CA MET A 362 27.59 11.81 9.29
C MET A 362 28.49 11.07 8.31
N GLN A 363 29.16 11.79 7.39
CA GLN A 363 30.10 11.18 6.44
C GLN A 363 31.24 10.46 7.19
N GLU A 364 31.83 11.10 8.19
CA GLU A 364 32.89 10.48 9.00
C GLU A 364 32.40 9.22 9.72
N TRP A 365 31.19 9.28 10.31
CA TRP A 365 30.59 8.13 10.97
C TRP A 365 30.34 6.98 9.98
N PHE A 366 29.76 7.25 8.80
CA PHE A 366 29.54 6.23 7.77
C PHE A 366 30.83 5.61 7.28
N ARG A 367 31.91 6.41 7.04
CA ARG A 367 33.22 5.89 6.62
C ARG A 367 33.79 4.91 7.63
N GLN A 368 33.58 5.16 8.93
CA GLN A 368 34.05 4.28 9.99
C GLN A 368 33.24 2.98 10.14
N VAL A 369 31.93 3.03 9.97
CA VAL A 369 31.05 1.89 10.31
C VAL A 369 30.54 1.12 9.07
N ASN A 370 30.28 1.81 7.96
CA ASN A 370 29.76 1.22 6.72
C ASN A 370 29.87 2.21 5.54
N PRO A 371 31.03 2.33 4.87
CA PRO A 371 31.20 3.24 3.74
C PRO A 371 30.29 2.91 2.55
N HIS A 372 29.92 1.62 2.36
CA HIS A 372 28.97 1.24 1.31
C HIS A 372 27.57 1.82 1.53
N ALA A 373 27.14 1.99 2.78
CA ALA A 373 25.86 2.64 3.04
C ALA A 373 25.87 4.12 2.61
N LEU A 374 26.96 4.86 2.85
CA LEU A 374 27.09 6.24 2.37
C LEU A 374 27.13 6.31 0.84
N HIS A 375 27.89 5.40 0.20
CA HIS A 375 27.92 5.30 -1.26
C HIS A 375 26.52 5.10 -1.83
N ASN A 376 25.76 4.16 -1.30
CA ASN A 376 24.38 3.89 -1.71
C ASN A 376 23.45 5.10 -1.50
N ILE A 377 23.60 5.83 -0.39
CA ILE A 377 22.80 7.04 -0.12
C ILE A 377 23.07 8.10 -1.19
N VAL A 378 24.35 8.34 -1.51
CA VAL A 378 24.74 9.35 -2.51
C VAL A 378 24.33 8.94 -3.91
N ASP A 379 24.53 7.67 -4.31
CA ASP A 379 24.08 7.12 -5.59
C ASP A 379 22.56 7.31 -5.79
N LYS A 380 21.77 7.04 -4.75
CA LYS A 380 20.33 7.19 -4.81
C LYS A 380 19.86 8.64 -4.88
N LEU A 381 20.54 9.56 -4.19
CA LEU A 381 20.24 10.99 -4.30
C LEU A 381 20.56 11.52 -5.68
N LEU A 382 21.69 11.10 -6.27
CA LEU A 382 22.04 11.45 -7.65
C LEU A 382 21.07 10.85 -8.67
N ASP A 383 20.65 9.59 -8.50
CA ASP A 383 19.65 8.94 -9.35
C ASP A 383 18.29 9.66 -9.28
N ALA A 384 17.86 10.06 -8.07
CA ALA A 384 16.63 10.84 -7.88
C ALA A 384 16.68 12.19 -8.61
N ALA A 385 17.80 12.91 -8.52
CA ALA A 385 18.00 14.17 -9.23
C ALA A 385 18.07 13.96 -10.76
N GLN A 386 18.78 12.95 -11.24
CA GLN A 386 18.90 12.65 -12.68
C GLN A 386 17.56 12.25 -13.32
N ARG A 387 16.68 11.59 -12.55
CA ARG A 387 15.35 11.15 -13.00
C ARG A 387 14.26 12.20 -12.81
N HIS A 388 14.61 13.39 -12.33
CA HIS A 388 13.65 14.44 -11.97
C HIS A 388 12.57 14.00 -10.97
N VAL A 389 12.92 13.04 -10.11
CA VAL A 389 12.16 12.71 -8.91
C VAL A 389 12.34 13.81 -7.85
N TRP A 390 13.51 14.43 -7.88
CA TRP A 390 13.89 15.57 -7.06
C TRP A 390 14.51 16.66 -7.95
N GLU A 391 13.94 17.87 -7.92
CA GLU A 391 14.53 19.06 -8.57
C GLU A 391 15.63 19.67 -7.70
N ALA A 392 16.78 18.99 -7.70
CA ALA A 392 17.92 19.34 -6.85
C ALA A 392 18.59 20.64 -7.27
N ASN A 393 19.09 21.42 -6.30
CA ASN A 393 19.93 22.57 -6.60
C ASN A 393 21.24 22.12 -7.28
N PRO A 394 21.69 22.79 -8.36
CA PRO A 394 22.93 22.41 -9.03
C PRO A 394 24.15 22.34 -8.11
N SER A 395 24.26 23.24 -7.12
CA SER A 395 25.32 23.19 -6.10
C SER A 395 25.26 21.95 -5.23
N THR A 396 24.06 21.48 -4.91
CA THR A 396 23.86 20.26 -4.11
C THR A 396 24.25 19.03 -4.92
N VAL A 397 23.92 18.99 -6.21
CA VAL A 397 24.34 17.92 -7.13
C VAL A 397 25.86 17.85 -7.22
N GLU A 398 26.54 19.00 -7.43
CA GLU A 398 27.99 19.07 -7.46
C GLU A 398 28.65 18.59 -6.15
N GLU A 399 28.08 18.96 -4.98
CA GLU A 399 28.54 18.47 -3.68
C GLU A 399 28.36 16.95 -3.55
N LEU A 400 27.24 16.39 -4.04
CA LEU A 400 26.99 14.95 -4.05
C LEU A 400 27.95 14.21 -4.98
N GLU A 401 28.20 14.72 -6.19
CA GLU A 401 29.15 14.12 -7.14
C GLU A 401 30.59 14.09 -6.57
N ASN A 402 31.02 15.18 -5.92
CA ASN A 402 32.30 15.22 -5.23
C ASN A 402 32.37 14.20 -4.08
N THR A 403 31.28 14.09 -3.30
CA THR A 403 31.19 13.13 -2.21
C THR A 403 31.21 11.69 -2.73
N TYR A 404 30.54 11.42 -3.85
CA TYR A 404 30.55 10.11 -4.52
C TYR A 404 31.95 9.67 -4.90
N ALA A 405 32.69 10.55 -5.64
CA ALA A 405 34.05 10.28 -6.06
C ALA A 405 35.04 10.04 -4.88
N ASP A 406 34.86 10.80 -3.79
CA ASP A 406 35.66 10.66 -2.57
C ASP A 406 35.43 9.32 -1.85
N ILE A 407 34.18 8.83 -1.85
CA ILE A 407 33.82 7.54 -1.24
C ILE A 407 34.32 6.38 -2.10
N GLU A 408 34.21 6.45 -3.43
CA GLU A 408 34.74 5.42 -4.34
C GLU A 408 36.25 5.22 -4.10
N GLY A 409 37.03 6.31 -4.04
CA GLY A 409 38.45 6.24 -3.71
C GLY A 409 38.73 5.56 -2.36
N THR A 410 37.92 5.86 -1.35
CA THR A 410 38.06 5.22 -0.03
C THR A 410 37.74 3.72 -0.06
N ILE A 411 36.73 3.29 -0.81
CA ILE A 411 36.33 1.88 -0.94
C ILE A 411 37.40 1.09 -1.72
N GLU A 412 37.98 1.66 -2.78
CA GLU A 412 39.03 1.04 -3.55
C GLU A 412 40.31 0.85 -2.72
N GLU A 413 40.73 1.87 -1.96
CA GLU A 413 41.87 1.76 -1.04
C GLU A 413 41.73 0.66 -0.01
N VAL A 414 40.53 0.50 0.58
CA VAL A 414 40.23 -0.55 1.54
C VAL A 414 40.21 -1.95 0.87
N SER A 415 39.79 -2.05 -0.38
CA SER A 415 39.74 -3.31 -1.12
C SER A 415 41.15 -3.79 -1.54
N ASP A 416 42.08 -2.85 -1.73
CA ASP A 416 43.46 -3.16 -2.14
C ASP A 416 44.38 -3.42 -0.94
N ASP A 417 43.96 -3.23 0.30
CA ASP A 417 44.75 -3.54 1.49
C ASP A 417 44.78 -5.07 1.74
N PRO A 418 45.93 -5.75 1.54
CA PRO A 418 46.04 -7.19 1.73
C PRO A 418 45.82 -7.64 3.18
N ALA A 419 45.82 -6.71 4.16
CA ALA A 419 45.52 -7.00 5.56
C ALA A 419 44.01 -7.08 5.84
N ILE A 420 43.16 -6.54 4.94
CA ILE A 420 41.71 -6.47 5.06
C ILE A 420 41.01 -7.36 4.01
N ALA A 421 41.77 -8.19 3.26
CA ALA A 421 41.17 -9.12 2.32
C ALA A 421 39.99 -9.85 2.98
N PRO A 422 38.76 -9.69 2.47
CA PRO A 422 37.62 -10.31 3.12
C PRO A 422 37.86 -11.80 3.17
N ASN A 423 37.60 -12.39 4.33
CA ASN A 423 37.61 -13.83 4.50
C ASN A 423 36.41 -14.38 3.71
N THR A 424 36.54 -14.37 2.38
CA THR A 424 35.55 -14.80 1.40
C THR A 424 35.43 -16.32 1.39
N ARG A 425 35.13 -16.87 2.56
CA ARG A 425 34.29 -18.04 2.67
C ARG A 425 32.89 -17.62 3.07
N VAL A 426 32.26 -16.79 2.25
CA VAL A 426 30.82 -16.83 2.14
C VAL A 426 30.53 -18.20 1.56
N GLY A 427 30.12 -19.13 2.42
CA GLY A 427 29.58 -20.40 1.96
C GLY A 427 28.52 -20.09 0.92
N ALA A 428 28.58 -20.74 -0.23
CA ALA A 428 27.53 -20.66 -1.22
C ALA A 428 26.19 -20.74 -0.49
N PRO A 429 25.20 -19.90 -0.85
CA PRO A 429 23.87 -20.01 -0.24
C PRO A 429 23.45 -21.47 -0.38
N PRO A 430 22.83 -22.07 0.64
CA PRO A 430 22.40 -23.44 0.55
C PRO A 430 21.55 -23.56 -0.71
N GLN A 431 22.03 -24.35 -1.67
CA GLN A 431 21.22 -24.71 -2.83
C GLN A 431 19.98 -25.35 -2.27
N ASN A 432 18.86 -24.67 -2.43
CA ASN A 432 17.56 -25.20 -2.10
C ASN A 432 17.42 -26.49 -2.93
N PRO A 433 17.44 -27.69 -2.36
CA PRO A 433 17.20 -28.87 -3.15
C PRO A 433 15.77 -28.71 -3.66
N ALA A 434 15.61 -28.72 -4.97
CA ALA A 434 14.32 -28.85 -5.62
C ALA A 434 13.78 -30.29 -5.32
N GLY A 435 13.31 -30.46 -4.10
CA GLY A 435 12.64 -31.62 -3.59
C GLY A 435 11.39 -31.14 -2.87
N GLY A 436 10.24 -31.27 -3.52
CA GLY A 436 8.95 -31.10 -2.86
C GLY A 436 8.93 -32.00 -1.63
N LEU A 437 8.47 -31.45 -0.50
CA LEU A 437 8.16 -32.24 0.69
C LEU A 437 7.17 -33.33 0.29
N ASP A 438 7.63 -34.57 0.33
CA ASP A 438 6.77 -35.74 0.16
C ASP A 438 5.93 -35.90 1.44
N LEU A 439 4.68 -35.49 1.37
CA LEU A 439 3.73 -35.54 2.49
C LEU A 439 3.39 -36.97 2.90
N SER A 440 3.79 -38.01 2.13
CA SER A 440 3.60 -39.41 2.48
C SER A 440 4.49 -39.87 3.61
N GLU A 441 5.67 -39.23 3.83
CA GLU A 441 6.57 -39.55 4.95
C GLU A 441 6.10 -39.00 6.31
N LEU A 442 5.09 -38.10 6.31
CA LEU A 442 4.52 -37.51 7.53
C LEU A 442 3.24 -38.20 8.01
N GLY A 443 2.82 -39.28 7.37
CA GLY A 443 1.63 -40.04 7.79
C GLY A 443 0.31 -39.29 7.77
N LEU A 444 0.18 -38.26 6.88
CA LEU A 444 -0.98 -37.38 6.77
C LEU A 444 -1.81 -37.62 5.49
N ILE A 445 -1.58 -38.73 4.78
CA ILE A 445 -2.47 -39.28 3.73
C ILE A 445 -2.55 -40.78 3.95
#